data_3e54ea2f674234ee6cd327bba90118cf
#
_entry.id   3e54ea2f674234ee6cd327bba90118cf
#
_cell.length_a   1.000
_cell.length_b   1.000
_cell.length_c   1.000
_cell.angle_alpha   90.00
_cell.angle_beta   90.00
_cell.angle_gamma   90.00
#
_symmetry.space_group_name_H-M   'P 1'
#
loop_
_entity.id
_entity.type
_entity.pdbx_description
1 polymer ?
#
loop_
_entity_poly.entity_id
_entity_poly.type
_entity_poly.pdbx_seq_one_letter_code
_entity_poly.pdbx_strand_id
1 'polypeptide(L)'
;DIDALIQELQDRGKAITKTALSDATETEFRQKTVEAFTDIFSYIKENERFFSVLFNGRSSYSFPLKFNTYLRGRLEQQVQTKKNVIPYEHWITAVAFAYQGMIYSWVTNGMKDAPERMGEYGYYFISQSVVEITRGT
;
A
#
# COMPACT_ATOMS: atom_id res chain seq x y z
N ASP A 1 -9.52 8.62 -16.24
CA ASP A 1 -8.15 8.45 -16.72
C ASP A 1 -7.30 7.90 -15.59
N ILE A 2 -6.47 6.91 -15.91
CA ILE A 2 -5.63 6.20 -14.94
C ILE A 2 -4.66 7.16 -14.24
N ASP A 3 -4.05 8.07 -14.98
CA ASP A 3 -3.09 9.01 -14.39
C ASP A 3 -3.76 9.97 -13.41
N ALA A 4 -4.96 10.43 -13.73
CA ALA A 4 -5.73 11.28 -12.81
C ALA A 4 -6.13 10.54 -11.55
N LEU A 5 -6.49 9.27 -11.67
CA LEU A 5 -6.85 8.42 -10.56
C LEU A 5 -5.66 8.20 -9.61
N ILE A 6 -4.49 7.90 -10.17
CA ILE A 6 -3.28 7.71 -9.39
C ILE A 6 -2.84 9.02 -8.74
N GLN A 7 -2.99 10.15 -9.44
CA GLN A 7 -2.69 11.46 -8.88
C GLN A 7 -3.58 11.77 -7.67
N GLU A 8 -4.86 11.44 -7.75
CA GLU A 8 -5.77 11.62 -6.63
C GLU A 8 -5.35 10.78 -5.41
N LEU A 9 -4.94 9.53 -5.64
CA LEU A 9 -4.41 8.68 -4.58
C LEU A 9 -3.15 9.28 -3.95
N GLN A 10 -2.25 9.81 -4.76
CA GLN A 10 -1.04 10.46 -4.27
C GLN A 10 -1.36 11.69 -3.42
N ASP A 11 -2.29 12.52 -3.87
CA ASP A 11 -2.66 13.74 -3.15
C ASP A 11 -3.30 13.43 -1.81
N ARG A 12 -4.19 12.45 -1.77
CA ARG A 12 -4.83 12.01 -0.51
C ARG A 12 -3.80 11.49 0.48
N GLY A 13 -2.78 10.80 0.00
CA GLY A 13 -1.76 10.20 0.84
C GLY A 13 -0.74 11.16 1.42
N LYS A 14 -0.52 12.30 0.78
CA LYS A 14 0.52 13.25 1.21
C LYS A 14 0.30 13.80 2.62
N ALA A 15 -0.95 14.06 2.99
CA ALA A 15 -1.28 14.59 4.31
C ALA A 15 -1.02 13.60 5.43
N ILE A 16 -1.13 12.31 5.14
CA ILE A 16 -0.99 11.25 6.14
C ILE A 16 0.47 10.88 6.35
N THR A 17 1.30 11.00 5.33
CA THR A 17 2.69 10.50 5.36
C THR A 17 3.67 11.42 6.06
N LYS A 18 3.41 12.73 6.11
CA LYS A 18 4.37 13.72 6.62
C LYS A 18 4.75 13.57 8.10
N THR A 19 3.96 12.85 8.87
CA THR A 19 4.15 12.75 10.32
C THR A 19 4.65 11.39 10.78
N ALA A 20 4.89 10.44 9.88
CA ALA A 20 5.00 9.06 10.27
C ALA A 20 6.40 8.57 10.64
N LEU A 21 7.49 9.31 10.43
CA LEU A 21 8.74 8.59 10.27
C LEU A 21 9.92 8.91 11.16
N SER A 22 9.96 9.96 11.97
CA SER A 22 11.23 10.21 12.64
C SER A 22 11.31 9.79 14.10
N ASP A 23 10.27 9.93 14.90
CA ASP A 23 10.34 9.60 16.32
C ASP A 23 9.03 9.04 16.85
N ALA A 24 8.25 8.42 15.98
CA ALA A 24 6.96 7.87 16.36
C ALA A 24 7.13 6.65 17.27
N THR A 25 6.33 6.57 18.33
CA THR A 25 6.18 5.35 19.10
C THR A 25 5.59 4.26 18.22
N GLU A 26 5.76 2.99 18.63
CA GLU A 26 5.18 1.87 17.89
C GLU A 26 3.68 2.04 17.70
N THR A 27 2.97 2.56 18.71
CA THR A 27 1.53 2.81 18.63
C THR A 27 1.20 3.88 17.58
N GLU A 28 1.97 4.97 17.54
CA GLU A 28 1.80 6.03 16.57
C GLU A 28 2.08 5.55 15.16
N PHE A 29 3.14 4.76 14.99
CA PHE A 29 3.48 4.16 13.70
C PHE A 29 2.35 3.27 13.20
N ARG A 30 1.81 2.41 14.08
CA ARG A 30 0.68 1.55 13.76
C ARG A 30 -0.52 2.37 13.31
N GLN A 31 -0.90 3.38 14.09
CA GLN A 31 -2.06 4.21 13.80
C GLN A 31 -1.92 4.90 12.45
N LYS A 32 -0.78 5.52 12.19
CA LYS A 32 -0.54 6.23 10.93
C LYS A 32 -0.51 5.29 9.73
N THR A 33 0.07 4.11 9.90
CA THR A 33 0.14 3.12 8.83
C THR A 33 -1.25 2.57 8.51
N VAL A 34 -2.04 2.25 9.55
CA VAL A 34 -3.41 1.79 9.37
C VAL A 34 -4.25 2.86 8.68
N GLU A 35 -4.13 4.12 9.10
CA GLU A 35 -4.84 5.24 8.46
C GLU A 35 -4.49 5.36 6.98
N ALA A 36 -3.20 5.26 6.65
CA ALA A 36 -2.73 5.39 5.27
C ALA A 36 -3.29 4.28 4.39
N PHE A 37 -3.25 3.04 4.85
CA PHE A 37 -3.81 1.92 4.09
C PHE A 37 -5.33 2.01 4.01
N THR A 38 -5.99 2.34 5.12
CA THR A 38 -7.45 2.52 5.15
C THR A 38 -7.89 3.54 4.11
N ASP A 39 -7.15 4.64 3.99
CA ASP A 39 -7.47 5.67 3.00
C ASP A 39 -7.39 5.15 1.57
N ILE A 40 -6.35 4.36 1.27
CA ILE A 40 -6.21 3.73 -0.04
C ILE A 40 -7.40 2.81 -0.33
N PHE A 41 -7.72 1.92 0.60
CA PHE A 41 -8.83 0.98 0.43
C PHE A 41 -10.17 1.69 0.36
N SER A 42 -10.36 2.76 1.14
CA SER A 42 -11.58 3.57 1.09
C SER A 42 -11.77 4.23 -0.26
N TYR A 43 -10.70 4.79 -0.82
CA TYR A 43 -10.75 5.41 -2.13
C TYR A 43 -11.12 4.39 -3.22
N ILE A 44 -10.50 3.21 -3.15
CA ILE A 44 -10.81 2.13 -4.10
C ILE A 44 -12.28 1.72 -3.96
N LYS A 45 -12.79 1.60 -2.74
CA LYS A 45 -14.19 1.25 -2.49
C LYS A 45 -15.15 2.31 -3.02
N GLU A 46 -14.83 3.58 -2.82
CA GLU A 46 -15.63 4.70 -3.34
C GLU A 46 -15.70 4.70 -4.87
N ASN A 47 -14.68 4.14 -5.52
CA ASN A 47 -14.58 4.04 -6.98
C ASN A 47 -14.63 2.58 -7.43
N GLU A 48 -15.46 1.79 -6.79
CA GLU A 48 -15.55 0.34 -6.95
C GLU A 48 -15.68 -0.10 -8.39
N ARG A 49 -16.59 0.52 -9.15
CA ARG A 49 -16.79 0.17 -10.55
C ARG A 49 -15.55 0.35 -11.39
N PHE A 50 -14.88 1.45 -11.18
CA PHE A 50 -13.70 1.80 -11.94
C PHE A 50 -12.56 0.81 -11.66
N PHE A 51 -12.30 0.56 -10.39
CA PHE A 51 -11.24 -0.36 -10.02
C PHE A 51 -11.55 -1.81 -10.39
N SER A 52 -12.82 -2.21 -10.32
CA SER A 52 -13.22 -3.54 -10.77
C SER A 52 -12.91 -3.75 -12.24
N VAL A 53 -13.18 -2.75 -13.08
CA VAL A 53 -12.87 -2.80 -14.50
C VAL A 53 -11.36 -2.86 -14.71
N LEU A 54 -10.60 -2.03 -13.99
CA LEU A 54 -9.13 -1.98 -14.14
C LEU A 54 -8.46 -3.30 -13.73
N PHE A 55 -8.94 -3.92 -12.66
CA PHE A 55 -8.35 -5.17 -12.17
C PHE A 55 -8.86 -6.42 -12.89
N ASN A 56 -10.13 -6.41 -13.34
CA ASN A 56 -10.72 -7.57 -14.04
C ASN A 56 -10.67 -7.43 -15.55
N GLY A 57 -10.46 -6.22 -16.04
CA GLY A 57 -10.54 -5.93 -17.46
C GLY A 57 -9.23 -6.17 -18.18
N ARG A 58 -9.35 -6.35 -19.50
CA ARG A 58 -8.22 -6.50 -20.40
C ARG A 58 -7.75 -5.15 -20.94
N SER A 59 -8.16 -4.07 -20.30
CA SER A 59 -8.18 -2.75 -20.94
C SER A 59 -6.86 -2.00 -20.94
N SER A 60 -5.87 -2.38 -20.11
CA SER A 60 -4.61 -1.64 -20.15
C SER A 60 -3.49 -2.40 -19.45
N TYR A 61 -2.40 -2.61 -20.14
CA TYR A 61 -1.17 -3.10 -19.54
C TYR A 61 -0.50 -2.05 -18.67
N SER A 62 -0.83 -0.78 -18.86
CA SER A 62 -0.17 0.32 -18.15
C SER A 62 -0.66 0.47 -16.71
N PHE A 63 -1.90 0.08 -16.40
CA PHE A 63 -2.43 0.26 -15.06
C PHE A 63 -1.64 -0.50 -13.99
N PRO A 64 -1.37 -1.82 -14.14
CA PRO A 64 -0.61 -2.55 -13.12
C PRO A 64 0.77 -1.94 -12.85
N LEU A 65 1.46 -1.51 -13.88
CA LEU A 65 2.77 -0.90 -13.73
C LEU A 65 2.70 0.46 -13.02
N LYS A 66 1.77 1.30 -13.42
CA LYS A 66 1.57 2.62 -12.81
C LYS A 66 1.13 2.50 -11.36
N PHE A 67 0.24 1.55 -11.08
CA PHE A 67 -0.25 1.32 -9.72
C PHE A 67 0.88 0.79 -8.83
N ASN A 68 1.71 -0.11 -9.35
CA ASN A 68 2.87 -0.62 -8.63
C ASN A 68 3.86 0.50 -8.32
N THR A 69 4.12 1.38 -9.28
CA THR A 69 5.00 2.54 -9.07
C THR A 69 4.46 3.45 -7.96
N TYR A 70 3.14 3.68 -7.95
CA TYR A 70 2.49 4.45 -6.90
C TYR A 70 2.66 3.78 -5.52
N LEU A 71 2.38 2.48 -5.41
CA LEU A 71 2.51 1.75 -4.15
C LEU A 71 3.95 1.75 -3.65
N ARG A 72 4.89 1.52 -4.55
CA ARG A 72 6.31 1.55 -4.20
C ARG A 72 6.71 2.91 -3.63
N GLY A 73 6.29 3.99 -4.26
CA GLY A 73 6.58 5.34 -3.78
C GLY A 73 6.01 5.59 -2.39
N ARG A 74 4.81 5.11 -2.13
CA ARG A 74 4.18 5.22 -0.81
C ARG A 74 4.97 4.45 0.25
N LEU A 75 5.37 3.23 -0.08
CA LEU A 75 6.15 2.39 0.84
C LEU A 75 7.53 2.97 1.12
N GLU A 76 8.19 3.53 0.12
CA GLU A 76 9.49 4.19 0.30
C GLU A 76 9.41 5.35 1.27
N GLN A 77 8.28 6.04 1.32
CA GLN A 77 8.05 7.13 2.26
C GLN A 77 7.76 6.64 3.68
N GLN A 78 7.19 5.45 3.81
CA GLN A 78 6.74 4.93 5.11
C GLN A 78 7.74 4.02 5.78
N VAL A 79 8.59 3.33 5.02
CA VAL A 79 9.48 2.31 5.56
C VAL A 79 10.91 2.55 5.09
N GLN A 80 11.77 2.87 6.04
CA GLN A 80 13.20 2.95 5.78
C GLN A 80 13.88 1.89 6.63
N THR A 81 14.28 0.79 6.01
CA THR A 81 15.08 -0.23 6.69
C THR A 81 16.52 -0.11 6.22
N LYS A 82 17.43 0.13 7.15
CA LYS A 82 18.84 0.28 6.83
C LYS A 82 19.62 -1.02 6.88
N LYS A 83 19.03 -2.08 7.45
CA LYS A 83 19.72 -3.37 7.62
C LYS A 83 18.83 -4.47 7.07
N ASN A 84 19.23 -5.01 5.93
CA ASN A 84 18.43 -6.00 5.26
C ASN A 84 19.34 -7.03 4.62
N VAL A 85 19.05 -8.31 4.84
CA VAL A 85 19.73 -9.40 4.14
C VAL A 85 19.45 -9.30 2.64
N ILE A 86 18.23 -8.89 2.30
CA ILE A 86 17.84 -8.64 0.91
C ILE A 86 18.12 -7.16 0.60
N PRO A 87 18.81 -6.85 -0.51
CA PRO A 87 19.00 -5.45 -0.89
C PRO A 87 17.67 -4.70 -0.93
N TYR A 88 17.69 -3.47 -0.44
CA TYR A 88 16.48 -2.66 -0.30
C TYR A 88 15.65 -2.59 -1.59
N GLU A 89 16.31 -2.44 -2.74
CA GLU A 89 15.64 -2.39 -4.03
C GLU A 89 14.77 -3.62 -4.29
N HIS A 90 15.29 -4.80 -3.98
CA HIS A 90 14.55 -6.04 -4.18
C HIS A 90 13.43 -6.19 -3.14
N TRP A 91 13.71 -5.82 -1.90
CA TRP A 91 12.72 -5.90 -0.83
C TRP A 91 11.52 -5.00 -1.10
N ILE A 92 11.78 -3.72 -1.41
CA ILE A 92 10.69 -2.76 -1.62
C ILE A 92 9.85 -3.12 -2.86
N THR A 93 10.50 -3.62 -3.90
CA THR A 93 9.82 -4.09 -5.10
C THR A 93 8.89 -5.26 -4.77
N ALA A 94 9.41 -6.25 -4.03
CA ALA A 94 8.62 -7.41 -3.64
C ALA A 94 7.42 -7.02 -2.78
N VAL A 95 7.61 -6.13 -1.81
CA VAL A 95 6.54 -5.67 -0.93
C VAL A 95 5.47 -4.91 -1.72
N ALA A 96 5.87 -4.07 -2.67
CA ALA A 96 4.91 -3.35 -3.51
C ALA A 96 4.03 -4.32 -4.31
N PHE A 97 4.61 -5.35 -4.89
CA PHE A 97 3.84 -6.38 -5.61
C PHE A 97 2.94 -7.17 -4.66
N ALA A 98 3.40 -7.44 -3.45
CA ALA A 98 2.59 -8.13 -2.45
C ALA A 98 1.34 -7.32 -2.09
N TYR A 99 1.47 -6.02 -1.87
CA TYR A 99 0.33 -5.15 -1.61
C TYR A 99 -0.59 -5.06 -2.81
N GLN A 100 -0.03 -4.97 -4.00
CA GLN A 100 -0.84 -4.96 -5.22
C GLN A 100 -1.66 -6.24 -5.35
N GLY A 101 -1.05 -7.38 -4.99
CA GLY A 101 -1.74 -8.67 -4.95
C GLY A 101 -2.87 -8.68 -3.94
N MET A 102 -2.66 -8.11 -2.75
CA MET A 102 -3.69 -8.01 -1.72
C MET A 102 -4.88 -7.17 -2.20
N ILE A 103 -4.59 -6.04 -2.82
CA ILE A 103 -5.63 -5.17 -3.38
C ILE A 103 -6.38 -5.89 -4.50
N TYR A 104 -5.65 -6.54 -5.39
CA TYR A 104 -6.25 -7.32 -6.47
C TYR A 104 -7.20 -8.39 -5.93
N SER A 105 -6.75 -9.14 -4.93
CA SER A 105 -7.56 -10.19 -4.31
C SER A 105 -8.84 -9.60 -3.70
N TRP A 106 -8.73 -8.48 -3.01
CA TRP A 106 -9.87 -7.83 -2.39
C TRP A 106 -10.88 -7.33 -3.42
N VAL A 107 -10.40 -6.65 -4.46
CA VAL A 107 -11.26 -6.12 -5.53
C VAL A 107 -11.96 -7.26 -6.27
N THR A 108 -11.21 -8.29 -6.68
CA THR A 108 -11.78 -9.37 -7.48
C THR A 108 -12.69 -10.30 -6.69
N ASN A 109 -12.59 -10.28 -5.36
CA ASN A 109 -13.48 -11.06 -4.49
C ASN A 109 -14.63 -10.24 -3.91
N GLY A 110 -14.92 -9.09 -4.50
CA GLY A 110 -16.11 -8.30 -4.18
C GLY A 110 -15.97 -7.32 -3.03
N MET A 111 -14.74 -7.00 -2.62
CA MET A 111 -14.49 -6.01 -1.57
C MET A 111 -15.29 -6.29 -0.29
N LYS A 112 -15.30 -7.55 0.14
CA LYS A 112 -16.15 -8.01 1.26
C LYS A 112 -15.71 -7.45 2.60
N ASP A 113 -14.39 -7.39 2.85
CA ASP A 113 -13.89 -6.80 4.07
C ASP A 113 -13.98 -5.27 3.98
N ALA A 114 -14.30 -4.63 5.10
CA ALA A 114 -14.36 -3.17 5.15
C ALA A 114 -12.96 -2.58 4.93
N PRO A 115 -12.88 -1.37 4.34
CA PRO A 115 -11.59 -0.70 4.16
C PRO A 115 -10.77 -0.58 5.45
N GLU A 116 -11.42 -0.36 6.58
CA GLU A 116 -10.76 -0.27 7.89
C GLU A 116 -10.08 -1.58 8.28
N ARG A 117 -10.73 -2.70 7.99
CA ARG A 117 -10.16 -4.03 8.23
C ARG A 117 -8.98 -4.29 7.29
N MET A 118 -9.11 -3.90 6.03
CA MET A 118 -8.03 -4.02 5.06
C MET A 118 -6.82 -3.16 5.47
N GLY A 119 -7.10 -1.99 6.05
CA GLY A 119 -6.04 -1.14 6.59
C GLY A 119 -5.25 -1.83 7.69
N GLU A 120 -5.93 -2.53 8.59
CA GLU A 120 -5.28 -3.32 9.63
C GLU A 120 -4.43 -4.45 9.04
N TYR A 121 -4.96 -5.16 8.04
CA TYR A 121 -4.21 -6.21 7.35
C TYR A 121 -2.96 -5.66 6.70
N GLY A 122 -3.04 -4.49 6.10
CA GLY A 122 -1.87 -3.82 5.51
C GLY A 122 -0.78 -3.57 6.55
N TYR A 123 -1.17 -3.08 7.70
CA TYR A 123 -0.22 -2.87 8.80
C TYR A 123 0.40 -4.19 9.27
N TYR A 124 -0.41 -5.21 9.51
CA TYR A 124 0.11 -6.50 9.97
C TYR A 124 1.11 -7.08 8.97
N PHE A 125 0.81 -6.98 7.70
CA PHE A 125 1.71 -7.50 6.68
C PHE A 125 3.07 -6.82 6.73
N ILE A 126 3.10 -5.49 6.78
CA ILE A 126 4.38 -4.77 6.75
C ILE A 126 5.13 -4.91 8.08
N SER A 127 4.42 -4.93 9.21
CA SER A 127 5.06 -5.06 10.51
C SER A 127 5.75 -6.41 10.66
N GLN A 128 5.17 -7.48 10.14
CA GLN A 128 5.79 -8.79 10.13
C GLN A 128 7.03 -8.81 9.25
N SER A 129 6.97 -8.20 8.07
CA SER A 129 8.12 -8.10 7.18
C SER A 129 9.28 -7.36 7.82
N VAL A 130 8.99 -6.24 8.47
CA VAL A 130 10.02 -5.44 9.16
C VAL A 130 10.60 -6.19 10.35
N VAL A 131 9.78 -6.88 11.13
CA VAL A 131 10.22 -7.65 12.29
C VAL A 131 11.14 -8.80 11.85
N GLU A 132 10.81 -9.51 10.80
CA GLU A 132 11.66 -10.58 10.27
C GLU A 132 13.01 -10.05 9.82
N ILE A 133 13.04 -8.93 9.14
CA ILE A 133 14.27 -8.26 8.71
C ILE A 133 15.13 -7.88 9.92
N THR A 134 14.53 -7.32 10.95
CA THR A 134 15.23 -6.90 12.16
C THR A 134 15.81 -8.09 12.91
N ARG A 135 15.08 -9.21 12.99
CA ARG A 135 15.54 -10.43 13.65
C ARG A 135 16.69 -11.10 12.90
N GLY A 136 16.77 -10.90 11.60
CA GLY A 136 17.84 -11.45 10.78
C GLY A 136 19.18 -10.75 10.95
N THR A 137 19.20 -9.69 11.73
CA THR A 137 20.42 -8.92 11.99
C THR A 137 20.93 -9.14 13.39
#